data_01b7c8ff31d41ee64567d893db3effab
#
_entry.id   01b7c8ff31d41ee64567d893db3effab
#
_cell.length_a   1.000
_cell.length_b   1.000
_cell.length_c   1.000
_cell.angle_alpha   90.00
_cell.angle_beta   90.00
_cell.angle_gamma   90.00
#
_symmetry.space_group_name_H-M   'P 1'
#
loop_
_entity.id
_entity.type
_entity.pdbx_description
1 polymer ?
#
loop_
_entity_poly.entity_id
_entity_poly.type
_entity_poly.pdbx_seq_one_letter_code
_entity_poly.pdbx_strand_id
1 'polypeptide(L)'
;EIVKSLKFSFSPSEALRGAEKEMNDFKEGRKEVSNRQNISLAMSLYEFDNAGLLVTGVSEEYRTFVNDFSKKLQLENDCQKESEKSLAHLTALNYVRIMQIQAKIKSYLSKGSVTDTGVGYLNVMSKELDRSERHYITSLNELRSMHMPKLNMSIKTNTAVVGSNQMVQVRDS
;
A
#
# COMPACT_ATOMS: atom_id res chain seq x y z
N GLU A 1 -6.52 -36.17 7.92
CA GLU A 1 -5.63 -36.60 6.81
C GLU A 1 -5.36 -35.52 5.78
N ILE A 2 -6.34 -34.64 5.47
CA ILE A 2 -6.21 -33.55 4.48
C ILE A 2 -5.13 -32.53 4.88
N VAL A 3 -4.95 -32.24 6.17
CA VAL A 3 -3.96 -31.25 6.66
C VAL A 3 -2.52 -31.76 6.55
N LYS A 4 -2.28 -33.08 6.52
CA LYS A 4 -0.95 -33.68 6.34
C LYS A 4 -0.44 -33.65 4.90
N SER A 5 -1.30 -33.39 3.91
CA SER A 5 -0.91 -33.32 2.51
C SER A 5 -0.54 -31.90 2.03
N LEU A 6 -0.81 -30.88 2.86
CA LEU A 6 -0.38 -29.52 2.60
C LEU A 6 1.07 -29.32 3.02
N LYS A 7 2.00 -29.95 2.33
CA LYS A 7 3.42 -29.59 2.40
C LYS A 7 3.61 -28.25 1.70
N PHE A 8 3.37 -27.14 2.42
CA PHE A 8 3.85 -25.82 2.03
C PHE A 8 5.37 -25.78 2.28
N SER A 9 6.13 -26.43 1.45
CA SER A 9 7.59 -26.31 1.45
C SER A 9 8.03 -25.79 0.08
N PHE A 10 7.72 -24.53 -0.19
CA PHE A 10 8.42 -23.84 -1.27
C PHE A 10 9.68 -23.23 -0.68
N SER A 11 10.83 -23.81 -0.99
CA SER A 11 12.07 -23.11 -0.72
C SER A 11 12.16 -21.90 -1.68
N PRO A 12 12.67 -20.74 -1.22
CA PRO A 12 12.86 -19.58 -2.10
C PRO A 12 13.59 -19.91 -3.40
N SER A 13 14.60 -20.78 -3.33
CA SER A 13 15.37 -21.23 -4.49
C SER A 13 14.56 -22.05 -5.50
N GLU A 14 13.60 -22.85 -5.02
CA GLU A 14 12.70 -23.61 -5.92
C GLU A 14 11.71 -22.70 -6.61
N ALA A 15 11.14 -21.73 -5.90
CA ALA A 15 10.25 -20.72 -6.49
C ALA A 15 10.94 -19.91 -7.59
N LEU A 16 12.17 -19.46 -7.33
CA LEU A 16 12.96 -18.70 -8.33
C LEU A 16 13.31 -19.55 -9.55
N ARG A 17 13.74 -20.80 -9.36
CA ARG A 17 14.05 -21.70 -10.48
C ARG A 17 12.81 -22.06 -11.28
N GLY A 18 11.67 -22.25 -10.60
CA GLY A 18 10.38 -22.46 -11.25
C GLY A 18 9.93 -21.27 -12.09
N ALA A 19 10.10 -20.05 -11.57
CA ALA A 19 9.77 -18.82 -12.27
C ALA A 19 10.65 -18.59 -13.50
N GLU A 20 11.95 -18.85 -13.39
CA GLU A 20 12.90 -18.76 -14.51
C GLU A 20 12.54 -19.73 -15.63
N LYS A 21 12.19 -20.97 -15.28
CA LYS A 21 11.70 -21.97 -16.25
C LYS A 21 10.41 -21.51 -16.93
N GLU A 22 9.41 -21.02 -16.16
CA GLU A 22 8.15 -20.52 -16.74
C GLU A 22 8.38 -19.32 -17.67
N MET A 23 9.30 -18.40 -17.32
CA MET A 23 9.66 -17.28 -18.19
C MET A 23 10.32 -17.72 -19.49
N ASN A 24 11.21 -18.71 -19.42
CA ASN A 24 11.87 -19.24 -20.62
C ASN A 24 10.91 -19.99 -21.52
N ASP A 25 10.03 -20.83 -20.96
CA ASP A 25 8.98 -21.51 -21.70
C ASP A 25 8.01 -20.53 -22.38
N PHE A 26 7.73 -19.39 -21.74
CA PHE A 26 6.94 -18.32 -22.33
C PHE A 26 7.66 -17.62 -23.51
N LYS A 27 8.94 -17.25 -23.32
CA LYS A 27 9.75 -16.60 -24.38
C LYS A 27 9.89 -17.48 -25.61
N GLU A 28 9.92 -18.79 -25.43
CA GLU A 28 10.05 -19.76 -26.52
C GLU A 28 8.70 -20.22 -27.08
N GLY A 29 7.57 -19.62 -26.63
CA GLY A 29 6.22 -19.93 -27.12
C GLY A 29 5.73 -21.34 -26.76
N ARG A 30 6.38 -22.01 -25.81
CA ARG A 30 6.04 -23.40 -25.41
C ARG A 30 4.87 -23.50 -24.43
N LYS A 31 4.49 -22.39 -23.80
CA LYS A 31 3.35 -22.33 -22.85
C LYS A 31 2.53 -21.07 -23.01
N GLU A 32 1.21 -21.27 -22.97
CA GLU A 32 0.29 -20.14 -22.78
C GLU A 32 0.42 -19.59 -21.36
N VAL A 33 0.18 -18.28 -21.23
CA VAL A 33 0.35 -17.47 -20.01
C VAL A 33 -0.57 -17.87 -18.85
N SER A 34 -1.39 -18.91 -18.98
CA SER A 34 -2.50 -19.23 -18.10
C SER A 34 -2.12 -19.75 -16.71
N ASN A 35 -0.88 -20.23 -16.49
CA ASN A 35 -0.47 -20.74 -15.16
C ASN A 35 0.88 -20.15 -14.75
N ARG A 36 0.84 -18.95 -14.12
CA ARG A 36 2.01 -18.20 -13.64
C ARG A 36 2.28 -18.43 -12.15
N GLN A 37 2.00 -19.62 -11.65
CA GLN A 37 2.09 -19.87 -10.19
C GLN A 37 3.49 -19.62 -9.63
N ASN A 38 4.53 -20.11 -10.32
CA ASN A 38 5.92 -19.93 -9.83
C ASN A 38 6.40 -18.48 -9.98
N ILE A 39 5.98 -17.78 -11.04
CA ILE A 39 6.26 -16.35 -11.21
C ILE A 39 5.61 -15.56 -10.07
N SER A 40 4.35 -15.84 -9.73
CA SER A 40 3.66 -15.19 -8.61
C SER A 40 4.31 -15.47 -7.27
N LEU A 41 4.78 -16.71 -7.04
CA LEU A 41 5.53 -17.09 -5.85
C LEU A 41 6.88 -16.36 -5.77
N ALA A 42 7.62 -16.28 -6.89
CA ALA A 42 8.88 -15.54 -6.94
C ALA A 42 8.67 -14.04 -6.69
N MET A 43 7.59 -13.45 -7.24
CA MET A 43 7.23 -12.05 -6.96
C MET A 43 6.96 -11.82 -5.47
N SER A 44 6.32 -12.79 -4.77
CA SER A 44 6.03 -12.65 -3.34
C SER A 44 7.29 -12.61 -2.47
N LEU A 45 8.38 -13.26 -2.88
CA LEU A 45 9.67 -13.24 -2.15
C LEU A 45 10.30 -11.83 -2.09
N TYR A 46 10.03 -11.00 -3.07
CA TYR A 46 10.55 -9.64 -3.20
C TYR A 46 9.47 -8.58 -3.07
N GLU A 47 8.34 -8.93 -2.41
CA GLU A 47 7.18 -8.05 -2.34
C GLU A 47 7.51 -6.71 -1.70
N PHE A 48 8.27 -6.72 -0.60
CA PHE A 48 8.67 -5.49 0.11
C PHE A 48 9.63 -4.61 -0.68
N ASP A 49 10.42 -5.21 -1.58
CA ASP A 49 11.33 -4.44 -2.44
C ASP A 49 10.66 -3.93 -3.70
N ASN A 50 9.69 -4.67 -4.25
CA ASN A 50 9.15 -4.41 -5.58
C ASN A 50 7.63 -4.19 -5.63
N ALA A 51 6.89 -4.42 -4.53
CA ALA A 51 5.43 -4.36 -4.48
C ALA A 51 4.73 -5.16 -5.60
N GLY A 52 5.33 -6.28 -6.03
CA GLY A 52 4.92 -7.00 -7.22
C GLY A 52 3.48 -7.52 -7.15
N LEU A 53 3.07 -8.11 -6.02
CA LEU A 53 1.72 -8.61 -5.81
C LEU A 53 0.72 -7.47 -5.58
N LEU A 54 1.10 -6.47 -4.78
CA LEU A 54 0.26 -5.31 -4.49
C LEU A 54 -0.12 -4.56 -5.79
N VAL A 55 0.85 -4.38 -6.68
CA VAL A 55 0.68 -3.72 -7.98
C VAL A 55 -0.26 -4.52 -8.90
N THR A 56 -0.37 -5.85 -8.76
CA THR A 56 -1.33 -6.64 -9.57
C THR A 56 -2.79 -6.30 -9.27
N GLY A 57 -3.10 -5.80 -8.06
CA GLY A 57 -4.43 -5.34 -7.67
C GLY A 57 -4.83 -3.99 -8.26
N VAL A 58 -3.93 -3.31 -8.97
CA VAL A 58 -4.14 -2.01 -9.59
C VAL A 58 -4.36 -2.18 -11.11
N SER A 59 -5.19 -1.31 -11.71
CA SER A 59 -5.36 -1.27 -13.18
C SER A 59 -4.00 -1.11 -13.87
N GLU A 60 -3.82 -1.80 -15.00
CA GLU A 60 -2.53 -1.94 -15.68
C GLU A 60 -1.86 -0.58 -15.96
N GLU A 61 -2.65 0.42 -16.35
CA GLU A 61 -2.21 1.79 -16.63
C GLU A 61 -1.51 2.49 -15.45
N TYR A 62 -1.84 2.11 -14.19
CA TYR A 62 -1.25 2.72 -12.99
C TYR A 62 -0.14 1.90 -12.36
N ARG A 63 0.11 0.66 -12.81
CA ARG A 63 1.08 -0.24 -12.18
C ARG A 63 2.49 0.33 -12.15
N THR A 64 2.95 0.85 -13.28
CA THR A 64 4.28 1.47 -13.38
C THR A 64 4.40 2.68 -12.46
N PHE A 65 3.35 3.51 -12.42
CA PHE A 65 3.32 4.68 -11.54
C PHE A 65 3.39 4.30 -10.06
N VAL A 66 2.57 3.33 -9.61
CA VAL A 66 2.58 2.86 -8.19
C VAL A 66 3.97 2.40 -7.79
N ASN A 67 4.62 1.58 -8.64
CA ASN A 67 5.94 1.05 -8.36
C ASN A 67 7.00 2.17 -8.29
N ASP A 68 7.02 3.07 -9.27
CA ASP A 68 7.95 4.19 -9.30
C ASP A 68 7.74 5.14 -8.11
N PHE A 69 6.49 5.51 -7.82
CA PHE A 69 6.17 6.39 -6.71
C PHE A 69 6.50 5.77 -5.36
N SER A 70 6.21 4.50 -5.17
CA SER A 70 6.57 3.75 -3.97
C SER A 70 8.09 3.75 -3.73
N LYS A 71 8.88 3.51 -4.79
CA LYS A 71 10.36 3.55 -4.70
C LYS A 71 10.88 4.95 -4.37
N LYS A 72 10.28 5.99 -4.94
CA LYS A 72 10.62 7.38 -4.60
C LYS A 72 10.32 7.70 -3.13
N LEU A 73 9.15 7.26 -2.62
CA LEU A 73 8.82 7.41 -1.20
C LEU A 73 9.79 6.67 -0.28
N GLN A 74 10.23 5.46 -0.67
CA GLN A 74 11.23 4.72 0.09
C GLN A 74 12.57 5.43 0.13
N LEU A 75 13.03 5.98 -1.00
CA LEU A 75 14.27 6.73 -1.08
C LEU A 75 14.20 8.06 -0.29
N GLU A 76 13.10 8.80 -0.45
CA GLU A 76 12.87 10.08 0.24
C GLU A 76 12.86 9.94 1.77
N ASN A 77 12.35 8.81 2.26
CA ASN A 77 12.20 8.54 3.69
C ASN A 77 13.22 7.53 4.22
N ASP A 78 14.29 7.20 3.47
CA ASP A 78 15.34 6.24 3.86
C ASP A 78 14.79 4.93 4.47
N CYS A 79 13.82 4.33 3.81
CA CYS A 79 13.13 3.14 4.31
C CYS A 79 14.06 1.92 4.25
N GLN A 80 14.54 1.46 5.42
CA GLN A 80 15.42 0.31 5.54
C GLN A 80 14.66 -0.96 5.96
N LYS A 81 13.61 -0.80 6.79
CA LYS A 81 12.83 -1.92 7.32
C LYS A 81 11.65 -2.27 6.41
N GLU A 82 11.28 -3.55 6.43
CA GLU A 82 10.14 -4.04 5.65
C GLU A 82 8.82 -3.32 6.00
N SER A 83 8.63 -2.95 7.27
CA SER A 83 7.47 -2.16 7.72
C SER A 83 7.43 -0.76 7.09
N GLU A 84 8.57 -0.12 6.94
CA GLU A 84 8.70 1.20 6.31
C GLU A 84 8.45 1.11 4.81
N LYS A 85 9.03 0.11 4.15
CA LYS A 85 8.79 -0.16 2.72
C LYS A 85 7.32 -0.47 2.45
N SER A 86 6.68 -1.31 3.28
CA SER A 86 5.26 -1.63 3.14
C SER A 86 4.37 -0.40 3.31
N LEU A 87 4.72 0.51 4.21
CA LEU A 87 3.98 1.76 4.39
C LEU A 87 4.14 2.70 3.18
N ALA A 88 5.34 2.77 2.58
CA ALA A 88 5.55 3.50 1.33
C ALA A 88 4.70 2.92 0.17
N HIS A 89 4.59 1.59 0.07
CA HIS A 89 3.72 0.92 -0.90
C HIS A 89 2.25 1.28 -0.68
N LEU A 90 1.76 1.22 0.56
CA LEU A 90 0.38 1.58 0.91
C LEU A 90 0.09 3.05 0.61
N THR A 91 1.04 3.94 0.87
CA THR A 91 0.92 5.36 0.56
C THR A 91 0.76 5.59 -0.95
N ALA A 92 1.61 4.97 -1.77
CA ALA A 92 1.53 5.07 -3.21
C ALA A 92 0.20 4.50 -3.76
N LEU A 93 -0.25 3.37 -3.22
CA LEU A 93 -1.52 2.73 -3.60
C LEU A 93 -2.72 3.62 -3.27
N ASN A 94 -2.75 4.21 -2.07
CA ASN A 94 -3.83 5.12 -1.66
C ASN A 94 -3.92 6.34 -2.58
N TYR A 95 -2.79 6.89 -3.01
CA TYR A 95 -2.76 7.99 -3.98
C TYR A 95 -3.39 7.59 -5.32
N VAL A 96 -3.02 6.43 -5.86
CA VAL A 96 -3.63 5.94 -7.11
C VAL A 96 -5.12 5.67 -6.94
N ARG A 97 -5.55 5.17 -5.80
CA ARG A 97 -6.98 4.99 -5.50
C ARG A 97 -7.74 6.29 -5.56
N ILE A 98 -7.18 7.39 -5.04
CA ILE A 98 -7.74 8.74 -5.16
C ILE A 98 -7.92 9.11 -6.64
N MET A 99 -6.87 8.97 -7.45
CA MET A 99 -6.93 9.28 -8.88
C MET A 99 -8.00 8.46 -9.62
N GLN A 100 -8.09 7.16 -9.34
CA GLN A 100 -9.07 6.27 -9.94
C GLN A 100 -10.51 6.66 -9.57
N ILE A 101 -10.76 7.02 -8.31
CA ILE A 101 -12.09 7.45 -7.86
C ILE A 101 -12.46 8.78 -8.51
N GLN A 102 -11.55 9.74 -8.54
CA GLN A 102 -11.77 11.05 -9.19
C GLN A 102 -12.05 10.89 -10.69
N ALA A 103 -11.31 10.00 -11.37
CA ALA A 103 -11.56 9.71 -12.78
C ALA A 103 -12.96 9.12 -13.02
N LYS A 104 -13.43 8.22 -12.13
CA LYS A 104 -14.78 7.65 -12.19
C LYS A 104 -15.86 8.71 -11.96
N ILE A 105 -15.69 9.57 -10.97
CA ILE A 105 -16.62 10.68 -10.70
C ILE A 105 -16.68 11.60 -11.92
N LYS A 106 -15.52 12.03 -12.43
CA LYS A 106 -15.44 12.89 -13.64
C LYS A 106 -16.11 12.24 -14.83
N SER A 107 -15.83 10.97 -15.11
CA SER A 107 -16.43 10.23 -16.22
C SER A 107 -17.95 10.11 -16.08
N TYR A 108 -18.47 9.96 -14.87
CA TYR A 108 -19.90 9.91 -14.64
C TYR A 108 -20.56 11.27 -14.88
N LEU A 109 -20.00 12.35 -14.34
CA LEU A 109 -20.53 13.71 -14.49
C LEU A 109 -20.49 14.20 -15.94
N SER A 110 -19.53 13.74 -16.75
CA SER A 110 -19.42 14.13 -18.15
C SER A 110 -20.56 13.60 -19.04
N LYS A 111 -21.37 12.65 -18.56
CA LYS A 111 -22.52 12.09 -19.31
C LYS A 111 -23.73 13.03 -19.40
N GLY A 112 -23.70 14.16 -18.71
CA GLY A 112 -24.67 15.25 -18.87
C GLY A 112 -26.04 15.04 -18.19
N SER A 113 -26.37 13.84 -17.71
CA SER A 113 -27.62 13.58 -16.98
C SER A 113 -27.33 12.77 -15.72
N VAL A 114 -27.77 13.29 -14.58
CA VAL A 114 -27.65 12.62 -13.29
C VAL A 114 -29.04 12.09 -12.90
N THR A 115 -29.17 10.78 -12.79
CA THR A 115 -30.39 10.13 -12.31
C THR A 115 -30.35 9.96 -10.79
N ASP A 116 -31.48 9.63 -10.15
CA ASP A 116 -31.51 9.37 -8.70
C ASP A 116 -30.55 8.23 -8.29
N THR A 117 -30.48 7.16 -9.09
CA THR A 117 -29.47 6.11 -8.89
C THR A 117 -28.05 6.65 -9.03
N GLY A 118 -27.83 7.59 -9.92
CA GLY A 118 -26.56 8.23 -10.12
C GLY A 118 -26.15 9.14 -8.97
N VAL A 119 -27.10 9.81 -8.31
CA VAL A 119 -26.85 10.55 -7.07
C VAL A 119 -26.36 9.61 -5.98
N GLY A 120 -27.00 8.42 -5.84
CA GLY A 120 -26.56 7.39 -4.92
C GLY A 120 -25.13 6.92 -5.22
N TYR A 121 -24.80 6.66 -6.48
CA TYR A 121 -23.45 6.30 -6.92
C TYR A 121 -22.41 7.37 -6.57
N LEU A 122 -22.69 8.64 -6.90
CA LEU A 122 -21.79 9.76 -6.59
C LEU A 122 -21.57 9.92 -5.08
N ASN A 123 -22.59 9.71 -4.26
CA ASN A 123 -22.48 9.76 -2.80
C ASN A 123 -21.55 8.67 -2.27
N VAL A 124 -21.65 7.44 -2.79
CA VAL A 124 -20.73 6.35 -2.44
C VAL A 124 -19.30 6.70 -2.87
N MET A 125 -19.13 7.16 -4.11
CA MET A 125 -17.80 7.52 -4.62
C MET A 125 -17.15 8.67 -3.84
N SER A 126 -17.93 9.69 -3.44
CA SER A 126 -17.43 10.79 -2.60
C SER A 126 -16.96 10.31 -1.22
N LYS A 127 -17.70 9.40 -0.60
CA LYS A 127 -17.29 8.81 0.68
C LYS A 127 -16.02 7.96 0.56
N GLU A 128 -15.87 7.22 -0.54
CA GLU A 128 -14.66 6.44 -0.81
C GLU A 128 -13.47 7.35 -1.13
N LEU A 129 -13.69 8.47 -1.81
CA LEU A 129 -12.67 9.49 -2.04
C LEU A 129 -12.14 10.04 -0.72
N ASP A 130 -13.03 10.53 0.13
CA ASP A 130 -12.75 11.05 1.47
C ASP A 130 -11.97 10.06 2.35
N ARG A 131 -12.35 8.77 2.29
CA ARG A 131 -11.65 7.69 3.00
C ARG A 131 -10.24 7.49 2.45
N SER A 132 -10.10 7.46 1.13
CA SER A 132 -8.82 7.25 0.47
C SER A 132 -7.86 8.42 0.71
N GLU A 133 -8.35 9.67 0.71
CA GLU A 133 -7.56 10.86 1.04
C GLU A 133 -7.08 10.82 2.49
N ARG A 134 -7.93 10.46 3.44
CA ARG A 134 -7.53 10.29 4.85
C ARG A 134 -6.48 9.19 5.00
N HIS A 135 -6.65 8.04 4.35
CA HIS A 135 -5.67 6.96 4.41
C HIS A 135 -4.33 7.39 3.81
N TYR A 136 -4.34 8.13 2.69
CA TYR A 136 -3.13 8.66 2.08
C TYR A 136 -2.39 9.60 3.03
N ILE A 137 -3.09 10.61 3.57
CA ILE A 137 -2.51 11.59 4.49
C ILE A 137 -1.97 10.90 5.75
N THR A 138 -2.74 9.97 6.32
CA THR A 138 -2.31 9.23 7.52
C THR A 138 -1.05 8.41 7.23
N SER A 139 -1.06 7.59 6.18
CA SER A 139 0.11 6.75 5.85
C SER A 139 1.34 7.58 5.50
N LEU A 140 1.18 8.72 4.81
CA LEU A 140 2.28 9.62 4.52
C LEU A 140 2.86 10.27 5.78
N ASN A 141 2.01 10.69 6.72
CA ASN A 141 2.44 11.27 7.98
C ASN A 141 3.13 10.23 8.87
N GLU A 142 2.62 9.01 8.93
CA GLU A 142 3.26 7.90 9.64
C GLU A 142 4.63 7.60 9.06
N LEU A 143 4.75 7.51 7.74
CA LEU A 143 6.02 7.28 7.05
C LEU A 143 7.06 8.35 7.40
N ARG A 144 6.67 9.62 7.36
CA ARG A 144 7.54 10.75 7.75
C ARG A 144 7.90 10.74 9.23
N SER A 145 6.97 10.37 10.10
CA SER A 145 7.17 10.37 11.55
C SER A 145 8.12 9.28 12.04
N MET A 146 8.29 8.19 11.27
CA MET A 146 9.16 7.07 11.64
C MET A 146 10.64 7.50 11.80
N HIS A 147 11.05 8.52 11.05
CA HIS A 147 12.42 9.04 11.06
C HIS A 147 12.58 10.35 11.86
N MET A 148 11.47 10.87 12.39
CA MET A 148 11.55 12.05 13.26
C MET A 148 12.08 11.64 14.65
N PRO A 149 13.04 12.39 15.22
CA PRO A 149 13.47 12.15 16.58
C PRO A 149 12.28 12.31 17.53
N LYS A 150 12.08 11.31 18.40
CA LYS A 150 11.06 11.43 19.46
C LYS A 150 11.47 12.56 20.40
N LEU A 151 10.74 13.65 20.36
CA LEU A 151 10.92 14.75 21.28
C LEU A 151 10.42 14.32 22.67
N ASN A 152 11.34 13.87 23.52
CA ASN A 152 11.06 13.67 24.93
C ASN A 152 11.15 15.03 25.66
N MET A 153 10.03 15.76 25.69
CA MET A 153 9.93 16.97 26.51
C MET A 153 9.59 16.57 27.94
N SER A 154 10.56 16.76 28.86
CA SER A 154 10.30 16.70 30.28
C SER A 154 10.06 18.13 30.79
N ILE A 155 8.80 18.47 31.05
CA ILE A 155 8.44 19.77 31.61
C ILE A 155 8.41 19.60 33.14
N LYS A 156 9.39 20.14 33.82
CA LYS A 156 9.35 20.29 35.28
C LYS A 156 8.61 21.59 35.61
N THR A 157 7.41 21.48 36.11
CA THR A 157 6.62 22.62 36.57
C THR A 157 6.05 22.33 37.95
N ASN A 158 6.07 23.33 38.80
CA ASN A 158 5.44 23.27 40.14
C ASN A 158 3.93 23.53 40.08
N THR A 159 3.36 23.73 38.89
CA THR A 159 1.96 24.01 38.70
C THR A 159 1.39 22.99 37.72
N ALA A 160 0.39 22.23 38.17
CA ALA A 160 -0.36 21.34 37.26
C ALA A 160 -1.31 22.19 36.41
N VAL A 161 -1.03 22.29 35.12
CA VAL A 161 -1.98 22.83 34.14
C VAL A 161 -2.77 21.66 33.55
N VAL A 162 -4.00 21.52 33.98
CA VAL A 162 -4.92 20.54 33.43
C VAL A 162 -5.56 21.14 32.18
N GLY A 163 -4.96 20.88 31.02
CA GLY A 163 -5.63 21.09 29.73
C GLY A 163 -6.58 19.93 29.45
N SER A 164 -7.70 20.19 28.82
CA SER A 164 -8.81 19.25 28.61
C SER A 164 -8.44 17.95 27.86
N ASN A 165 -7.22 17.78 27.36
CA ASN A 165 -6.77 16.64 26.58
C ASN A 165 -5.36 16.12 26.88
N GLN A 166 -4.69 16.52 27.98
CA GLN A 166 -3.36 16.00 28.34
C GLN A 166 -3.27 15.75 29.85
N MET A 167 -3.01 14.51 30.22
CA MET A 167 -2.58 14.18 31.58
C MET A 167 -1.08 14.43 31.71
N VAL A 168 -0.70 15.45 32.46
CA VAL A 168 0.70 15.69 32.84
C VAL A 168 0.93 15.04 34.21
N GLN A 169 1.78 14.02 34.27
CA GLN A 169 2.25 13.49 35.55
C GLN A 169 3.30 14.44 36.15
N VAL A 170 2.97 15.07 37.25
CA VAL A 170 3.92 15.82 38.07
C VAL A 170 4.62 14.86 39.03
N ARG A 171 5.93 14.73 38.93
CA ARG A 171 6.75 14.06 39.94
C ARG A 171 7.35 15.13 40.86
N ASP A 172 6.93 15.07 42.12
CA ASP A 172 7.63 15.80 43.18
C ASP A 172 9.01 15.19 43.43
N SER A 173 10.02 16.01 43.49
CA SER A 173 11.41 15.66 43.80
C SER A 173 11.75 16.00 45.23
#